data_f0d66cbf7cd4ae5557276db58ee13a22
#
_entry.id   f0d66cbf7cd4ae5557276db58ee13a22
#
_cell.length_a   1.000
_cell.length_b   1.000
_cell.length_c   1.000
_cell.angle_alpha   90.00
_cell.angle_beta   90.00
_cell.angle_gamma   90.00
#
_symmetry.space_group_name_H-M   'P 1'
#
loop_
_entity.id
_entity.type
_entity.pdbx_description
1 polymer ?
#
loop_
_entity_poly.entity_id
_entity_poly.type
_entity_poly.pdbx_seq_one_letter_code
_entity_poly.pdbx_strand_id
1 'polypeptide(L)'
;MSSSRRRPDWSLRALALGATLIVGGCAGGGGLPIGGGPAAQVTSPPSSAGTSTCPTAQPAPLAAGQTKTVTIVTPQGTIVIKVDGGLAPIATGNFVALAACGYYTGVVFSRLVPGFVIQGGDGQYGRVGADGKLSASDAARVGSGNLGYTIADDPVTTTYVRGTVAMARIADQPNSQGSQFFIVLNDAAAQSLIQANDYAILGKVSAGMDVVDAIAALPNSGDPDNVALNPVPMTSVTVGP
;
A
#
# COMPACT_ATOMS: atom_id res chain seq x y z
N MET A 1 -34.84 -22.59 -18.44
CA MET A 1 -34.62 -21.82 -17.22
C MET A 1 -33.16 -21.38 -17.22
N SER A 2 -32.92 -20.17 -17.72
CA SER A 2 -31.56 -19.60 -17.86
C SER A 2 -31.26 -18.77 -16.61
N SER A 3 -30.38 -19.27 -15.76
CA SER A 3 -29.89 -18.55 -14.56
C SER A 3 -28.74 -17.63 -14.99
N SER A 4 -29.06 -16.36 -15.20
CA SER A 4 -28.04 -15.34 -15.39
C SER A 4 -27.30 -15.10 -14.06
N ARG A 5 -26.09 -15.62 -13.92
CA ARG A 5 -25.19 -15.27 -12.83
C ARG A 5 -24.78 -13.82 -13.01
N ARG A 6 -25.27 -12.92 -12.17
CA ARG A 6 -24.80 -11.54 -12.08
C ARG A 6 -23.34 -11.57 -11.64
N ARG A 7 -22.48 -10.93 -12.42
CA ARG A 7 -21.08 -10.69 -12.04
C ARG A 7 -21.07 -9.73 -10.85
N PRO A 8 -20.23 -9.94 -9.82
CA PRO A 8 -20.07 -8.95 -8.77
C PRO A 8 -19.47 -7.68 -9.39
N ASP A 9 -20.15 -6.57 -9.17
CA ASP A 9 -19.75 -5.25 -9.67
C ASP A 9 -18.67 -4.68 -8.75
N TRP A 10 -17.44 -4.71 -9.21
CA TRP A 10 -16.24 -4.30 -8.47
C TRP A 10 -15.95 -2.81 -8.58
N SER A 11 -16.92 -2.01 -9.02
CA SER A 11 -16.72 -0.58 -9.25
C SER A 11 -16.46 0.18 -7.94
N LEU A 12 -15.21 0.50 -7.68
CA LEU A 12 -14.81 1.56 -6.75
C LEU A 12 -15.30 2.89 -7.34
N ARG A 13 -16.37 3.44 -6.78
CA ARG A 13 -16.85 4.77 -7.16
C ARG A 13 -15.86 5.84 -6.66
N ALA A 14 -15.02 6.34 -7.56
CA ALA A 14 -14.25 7.55 -7.34
C ALA A 14 -15.15 8.76 -7.62
N LEU A 15 -15.48 9.54 -6.58
CA LEU A 15 -16.07 10.88 -6.77
C LEU A 15 -14.93 11.83 -7.17
N ALA A 16 -15.01 12.37 -8.39
CA ALA A 16 -14.13 13.43 -8.83
C ALA A 16 -14.62 14.78 -8.26
N LEU A 17 -13.79 15.44 -7.43
CA LEU A 17 -13.97 16.86 -7.10
C LEU A 17 -12.81 17.66 -7.68
N GLY A 18 -13.16 18.69 -8.45
CA GLY A 18 -12.24 19.54 -9.19
C GLY A 18 -11.31 20.39 -8.29
N ALA A 19 -10.08 20.58 -8.74
CA ALA A 19 -9.07 21.41 -8.12
C ALA A 19 -9.03 22.79 -8.79
N THR A 20 -9.12 23.84 -7.98
CA THR A 20 -8.87 25.24 -8.39
C THR A 20 -7.43 25.61 -8.06
N LEU A 21 -6.68 26.05 -9.08
CA LEU A 21 -5.32 26.56 -9.00
C LEU A 21 -5.31 27.99 -8.43
N ILE A 22 -4.42 28.26 -7.49
CA ILE A 22 -3.95 29.62 -7.17
C ILE A 22 -2.43 29.66 -7.26
N VAL A 23 -1.93 30.53 -8.15
CA VAL A 23 -0.52 30.86 -8.38
C VAL A 23 -0.16 32.05 -7.48
N GLY A 24 1.01 31.99 -6.83
CA GLY A 24 1.59 33.13 -6.14
C GLY A 24 3.09 32.94 -5.98
N GLY A 25 3.86 33.81 -6.61
CA GLY A 25 5.30 33.78 -6.74
C GLY A 25 6.06 34.76 -5.83
N CYS A 26 7.37 34.90 -6.13
CA CYS A 26 8.43 35.83 -5.66
C CYS A 26 9.36 35.28 -4.58
N ALA A 27 10.62 35.07 -4.82
CA ALA A 27 11.79 35.78 -5.33
C ALA A 27 12.72 36.34 -4.23
N GLY A 28 14.03 36.09 -4.41
CA GLY A 28 15.15 36.86 -3.88
C GLY A 28 15.93 36.17 -2.75
N GLY A 29 17.19 35.94 -2.89
CA GLY A 29 18.42 36.59 -3.15
C GLY A 29 19.45 36.11 -2.14
N GLY A 30 20.57 35.57 -2.50
CA GLY A 30 21.86 36.15 -2.66
C GLY A 30 22.77 36.02 -1.46
N GLY A 31 23.97 35.39 -1.63
CA GLY A 31 25.11 35.60 -0.72
C GLY A 31 26.05 34.40 -0.58
N LEU A 32 27.14 34.39 -1.33
CA LEU A 32 28.39 33.68 -1.08
C LEU A 32 29.36 34.67 -0.40
N PRO A 33 30.61 34.31 0.06
CA PRO A 33 31.36 33.05 0.10
C PRO A 33 32.37 32.89 1.27
N ILE A 34 33.31 31.93 1.12
CA ILE A 34 34.72 31.82 1.59
C ILE A 34 34.98 30.93 2.82
N GLY A 35 35.65 29.81 2.63
CA GLY A 35 37.07 29.65 2.88
C GLY A 35 37.46 28.60 3.92
N GLY A 36 38.25 27.60 3.50
CA GLY A 36 39.38 27.15 4.26
C GLY A 36 39.39 25.81 4.96
N GLY A 37 40.17 24.85 4.45
CA GLY A 37 41.05 23.98 5.20
C GLY A 37 40.59 22.52 5.39
N PRO A 38 41.49 21.54 5.13
CA PRO A 38 41.14 20.12 5.25
C PRO A 38 41.29 19.63 6.69
N ALA A 39 40.21 19.12 7.26
CA ALA A 39 40.23 18.39 8.52
C ALA A 39 39.94 16.91 8.27
N ALA A 40 40.71 16.09 8.98
CA ALA A 40 40.80 14.65 8.87
C ALA A 40 39.45 13.95 8.88
N GLN A 41 39.31 12.97 7.97
CA GLN A 41 38.20 12.02 7.92
C GLN A 41 38.26 11.09 9.14
N VAL A 42 37.37 11.29 10.07
CA VAL A 42 36.99 10.27 11.05
C VAL A 42 35.88 9.47 10.41
N THR A 43 36.17 8.25 9.97
CA THR A 43 35.20 7.31 9.50
C THR A 43 34.31 6.88 10.67
N SER A 44 33.16 7.52 10.82
CA SER A 44 32.06 7.03 11.65
C SER A 44 31.33 5.95 10.93
N PRO A 45 30.88 4.85 11.61
CA PRO A 45 30.09 3.82 10.96
C PRO A 45 28.74 4.42 10.50
N PRO A 46 28.12 3.89 9.44
CA PRO A 46 26.87 4.43 8.92
C PRO A 46 25.73 4.19 9.90
N SER A 47 25.45 5.18 10.70
CA SER A 47 24.19 5.31 11.42
C SER A 47 23.23 6.07 10.50
N SER A 48 22.54 5.38 9.64
CA SER A 48 21.52 5.98 8.77
C SER A 48 20.16 5.41 9.08
N ALA A 49 19.58 5.84 10.18
CA ALA A 49 18.15 6.07 10.22
C ALA A 49 17.90 7.47 9.63
N GLY A 50 18.21 7.66 8.36
CA GLY A 50 17.74 8.82 7.63
C GLY A 50 16.23 8.69 7.49
N THR A 51 15.48 9.66 8.00
CA THR A 51 14.06 9.87 7.69
C THR A 51 13.98 10.11 6.18
N SER A 52 13.80 9.03 5.44
CA SER A 52 13.60 9.08 4.00
C SER A 52 12.29 9.80 3.75
N THR A 53 12.33 10.94 3.09
CA THR A 53 11.11 11.63 2.65
C THR A 53 10.31 10.67 1.73
N CYS A 54 9.01 10.53 1.97
CA CYS A 54 8.18 9.67 1.15
C CYS A 54 8.16 10.13 -0.31
N PRO A 55 8.09 9.19 -1.26
CA PRO A 55 8.03 9.51 -2.68
C PRO A 55 6.83 10.40 -3.02
N THR A 56 7.02 11.36 -3.92
CA THR A 56 5.98 12.21 -4.51
C THR A 56 5.74 11.90 -5.99
N ALA A 57 6.45 10.91 -6.52
CA ALA A 57 6.32 10.37 -7.87
C ALA A 57 6.75 8.90 -7.84
N GLN A 58 6.47 8.16 -8.92
CA GLN A 58 6.88 6.76 -9.05
C GLN A 58 8.38 6.59 -8.73
N PRO A 59 8.73 5.81 -7.69
CA PRO A 59 10.14 5.58 -7.34
C PRO A 59 10.82 4.59 -8.28
N ALA A 60 12.13 4.39 -8.08
CA ALA A 60 12.88 3.39 -8.82
C ALA A 60 12.32 1.98 -8.59
N PRO A 61 12.27 1.14 -9.63
CA PRO A 61 11.89 -0.26 -9.52
C PRO A 61 12.81 -1.04 -8.58
N LEU A 62 12.27 -2.06 -7.91
CA LEU A 62 13.08 -3.08 -7.24
C LEU A 62 13.58 -4.07 -8.30
N ALA A 63 14.88 -4.17 -8.46
CA ALA A 63 15.44 -4.99 -9.55
C ALA A 63 15.09 -6.48 -9.41
N ALA A 64 14.96 -7.17 -10.54
CA ALA A 64 14.82 -8.62 -10.58
C ALA A 64 15.96 -9.31 -9.82
N GLY A 65 15.63 -10.33 -9.03
CA GLY A 65 16.57 -11.01 -8.14
C GLY A 65 16.80 -10.33 -6.78
N GLN A 66 16.31 -9.11 -6.59
CA GLN A 66 16.28 -8.47 -5.27
C GLN A 66 15.00 -8.84 -4.52
N THR A 67 15.16 -9.23 -3.26
CA THR A 67 14.04 -9.44 -2.34
C THR A 67 14.15 -8.49 -1.16
N LYS A 68 13.01 -8.14 -0.57
CA LYS A 68 12.93 -7.36 0.67
C LYS A 68 11.93 -8.02 1.61
N THR A 69 12.15 -7.85 2.90
CA THR A 69 11.21 -8.27 3.93
C THR A 69 10.49 -7.04 4.47
N VAL A 70 9.16 -6.99 4.32
CA VAL A 70 8.33 -5.96 4.93
C VAL A 70 7.61 -6.56 6.13
N THR A 71 7.88 -6.02 7.32
CA THR A 71 7.26 -6.44 8.57
C THR A 71 6.22 -5.41 9.00
N ILE A 72 4.97 -5.84 9.13
CA ILE A 72 3.82 -5.06 9.57
C ILE A 72 3.42 -5.53 10.96
N VAL A 73 3.46 -4.63 11.94
CA VAL A 73 2.97 -4.88 13.30
C VAL A 73 1.57 -4.29 13.43
N THR A 74 0.64 -5.07 13.99
CA THR A 74 -0.74 -4.68 14.27
C THR A 74 -1.11 -5.05 15.70
N PRO A 75 -2.23 -4.55 16.26
CA PRO A 75 -2.75 -5.02 17.55
C PRO A 75 -3.10 -6.54 17.57
N GLN A 76 -3.35 -7.14 16.40
CA GLN A 76 -3.65 -8.58 16.26
C GLN A 76 -2.39 -9.43 16.14
N GLY A 77 -1.21 -8.82 15.92
CA GLY A 77 0.06 -9.51 15.77
C GLY A 77 0.88 -8.99 14.59
N THR A 78 1.88 -9.77 14.21
CA THR A 78 2.85 -9.39 13.19
C THR A 78 2.63 -10.16 11.89
N ILE A 79 2.64 -9.46 10.77
CA ILE A 79 2.59 -10.00 9.41
C ILE A 79 3.94 -9.75 8.76
N VAL A 80 4.57 -10.77 8.20
CA VAL A 80 5.84 -10.65 7.48
C VAL A 80 5.61 -10.98 6.01
N ILE A 81 5.98 -10.06 5.14
CA ILE A 81 5.82 -10.18 3.69
C ILE A 81 7.20 -10.29 3.06
N LYS A 82 7.44 -11.34 2.28
CA LYS A 82 8.59 -11.43 1.37
C LYS A 82 8.19 -10.80 0.05
N VAL A 83 8.81 -9.66 -0.27
CA VAL A 83 8.63 -8.89 -1.52
C VAL A 83 9.70 -9.32 -2.51
N ASP A 84 9.33 -9.53 -3.78
CA ASP A 84 10.21 -9.99 -4.85
C ASP A 84 10.13 -9.08 -6.07
N GLY A 85 11.24 -8.38 -6.35
CA GLY A 85 11.37 -7.48 -7.50
C GLY A 85 11.25 -8.17 -8.88
N GLY A 86 11.40 -9.49 -8.92
CA GLY A 86 11.21 -10.26 -10.16
C GLY A 86 9.75 -10.44 -10.56
N LEU A 87 8.79 -10.23 -9.64
CA LEU A 87 7.35 -10.41 -9.91
C LEU A 87 6.72 -9.16 -10.53
N ALA A 88 7.02 -7.99 -9.98
CA ALA A 88 6.46 -6.71 -10.37
C ALA A 88 7.43 -5.58 -9.95
N PRO A 89 8.47 -5.30 -10.75
CA PRO A 89 9.57 -4.39 -10.35
C PRO A 89 9.09 -2.99 -9.94
N ILE A 90 8.15 -2.40 -10.70
CA ILE A 90 7.64 -1.04 -10.45
C ILE A 90 6.81 -1.03 -9.17
N ALA A 91 5.85 -1.94 -9.06
CA ALA A 91 4.96 -2.03 -7.91
C ALA A 91 5.71 -2.38 -6.61
N THR A 92 6.67 -3.33 -6.68
CA THR A 92 7.50 -3.71 -5.52
C THR A 92 8.42 -2.57 -5.09
N GLY A 93 9.04 -1.85 -6.04
CA GLY A 93 9.83 -0.67 -5.76
C GLY A 93 9.04 0.41 -5.03
N ASN A 94 7.82 0.70 -5.51
CA ASN A 94 6.90 1.64 -4.88
C ASN A 94 6.47 1.21 -3.48
N PHE A 95 6.04 -0.03 -3.31
CA PHE A 95 5.61 -0.57 -2.02
C PHE A 95 6.74 -0.52 -0.98
N VAL A 96 7.95 -0.95 -1.34
CA VAL A 96 9.14 -0.92 -0.48
C VAL A 96 9.54 0.51 -0.11
N ALA A 97 9.52 1.45 -1.08
CA ALA A 97 9.85 2.85 -0.81
C ALA A 97 8.85 3.51 0.16
N LEU A 98 7.55 3.23 0.00
CA LEU A 98 6.50 3.71 0.90
C LEU A 98 6.62 3.08 2.30
N ALA A 99 6.93 1.79 2.38
CA ALA A 99 7.16 1.11 3.65
C ALA A 99 8.40 1.70 4.38
N ALA A 100 9.49 1.91 3.65
CA ALA A 100 10.76 2.41 4.20
C ALA A 100 10.67 3.86 4.72
N CYS A 101 9.84 4.71 4.08
CA CYS A 101 9.65 6.10 4.55
C CYS A 101 8.62 6.22 5.69
N GLY A 102 7.99 5.11 6.13
CA GLY A 102 6.99 5.11 7.19
C GLY A 102 5.58 5.50 6.73
N TYR A 103 5.31 5.54 5.41
CA TYR A 103 4.01 5.90 4.87
C TYR A 103 2.87 5.06 5.46
N TYR A 104 3.08 3.77 5.65
CA TYR A 104 2.05 2.85 6.14
C TYR A 104 1.86 2.87 7.67
N THR A 105 2.75 3.48 8.45
CA THR A 105 2.59 3.54 9.91
C THR A 105 1.34 4.33 10.29
N GLY A 106 0.45 3.72 11.07
CA GLY A 106 -0.85 4.27 11.45
C GLY A 106 -1.96 4.13 10.38
N VAL A 107 -1.62 3.59 9.20
CA VAL A 107 -2.62 3.32 8.15
C VAL A 107 -3.31 1.98 8.42
N VAL A 108 -4.61 1.90 8.14
CA VAL A 108 -5.45 0.75 8.51
C VAL A 108 -5.65 -0.26 7.38
N PHE A 109 -5.98 -1.50 7.78
CA PHE A 109 -6.74 -2.42 6.94
C PHE A 109 -8.20 -1.98 6.97
N SER A 110 -8.69 -1.43 5.86
CA SER A 110 -9.97 -0.72 5.79
C SER A 110 -11.10 -1.53 5.15
N ARG A 111 -10.78 -2.58 4.40
CA ARG A 111 -11.74 -3.42 3.70
C ARG A 111 -11.46 -4.89 3.97
N LEU A 112 -12.47 -5.60 4.46
CA LEU A 112 -12.38 -7.00 4.87
C LEU A 112 -13.43 -7.79 4.12
N VAL A 113 -13.04 -8.50 3.06
CA VAL A 113 -13.95 -9.34 2.27
C VAL A 113 -13.80 -10.79 2.70
N PRO A 114 -14.76 -11.33 3.45
CA PRO A 114 -14.65 -12.67 4.01
C PRO A 114 -14.38 -13.73 2.94
N GLY A 115 -13.38 -14.57 3.20
CA GLY A 115 -13.01 -15.64 2.28
C GLY A 115 -12.37 -15.16 0.97
N PHE A 116 -12.06 -13.87 0.83
CA PHE A 116 -11.45 -13.32 -0.39
C PHE A 116 -10.14 -12.58 -0.11
N VAL A 117 -10.21 -11.35 0.39
CA VAL A 117 -9.03 -10.52 0.67
C VAL A 117 -9.23 -9.65 1.92
N ILE A 118 -8.13 -9.22 2.54
CA ILE A 118 -8.08 -8.00 3.33
C ILE A 118 -7.30 -6.94 2.56
N GLN A 119 -7.78 -5.69 2.56
CA GLN A 119 -7.19 -4.58 1.84
C GLN A 119 -6.91 -3.42 2.78
N GLY A 120 -5.77 -2.75 2.58
CA GLY A 120 -5.37 -1.56 3.33
C GLY A 120 -4.43 -0.69 2.52
N GLY A 121 -3.78 0.29 3.19
CA GLY A 121 -2.77 1.12 2.54
C GLY A 121 -3.27 2.47 2.02
N ASP A 122 -4.52 2.88 2.31
CA ASP A 122 -5.00 4.23 2.05
C ASP A 122 -4.43 5.21 3.08
N GLY A 123 -3.31 5.83 2.79
CA GLY A 123 -2.68 6.79 3.71
C GLY A 123 -3.34 8.17 3.73
N GLN A 124 -4.26 8.45 2.81
CA GLN A 124 -4.97 9.72 2.76
C GLN A 124 -6.15 9.76 3.74
N TYR A 125 -6.98 8.71 3.76
CA TYR A 125 -8.17 8.63 4.60
C TYR A 125 -8.13 7.47 5.60
N GLY A 126 -7.17 6.59 5.51
CA GLY A 126 -7.03 5.43 6.36
C GLY A 126 -5.99 5.59 7.48
N ARG A 127 -5.56 6.80 7.82
CA ARG A 127 -4.61 7.03 8.90
C ARG A 127 -5.31 7.37 10.20
N VAL A 128 -5.04 6.61 11.26
CA VAL A 128 -5.60 6.87 12.59
C VAL A 128 -4.96 8.10 13.23
N GLY A 129 -5.77 8.82 14.01
CA GLY A 129 -5.31 9.91 14.86
C GLY A 129 -4.59 9.42 16.12
N ALA A 130 -4.24 10.34 17.00
CA ALA A 130 -3.58 10.04 18.28
C ALA A 130 -4.41 9.17 19.22
N ASP A 131 -5.74 9.15 19.05
CA ASP A 131 -6.70 8.30 19.76
C ASP A 131 -6.78 6.88 19.19
N GLY A 132 -6.01 6.56 18.14
CA GLY A 132 -6.02 5.27 17.46
C GLY A 132 -7.24 5.02 16.56
N LYS A 133 -8.03 6.07 16.24
CA LYS A 133 -9.25 5.95 15.42
C LYS A 133 -9.16 6.83 14.17
N LEU A 134 -9.94 6.46 13.16
CA LEU A 134 -10.20 7.34 12.02
C LEU A 134 -11.16 8.45 12.44
N SER A 135 -10.98 9.65 11.90
CA SER A 135 -12.02 10.70 12.01
C SER A 135 -13.29 10.23 11.28
N ALA A 136 -14.45 10.78 11.67
CA ALA A 136 -15.72 10.41 11.02
C ALA A 136 -15.71 10.76 9.50
N SER A 137 -15.07 11.87 9.12
CA SER A 137 -14.91 12.26 7.71
C SER A 137 -14.02 11.31 6.93
N ASP A 138 -12.94 10.80 7.57
CA ASP A 138 -12.01 9.88 6.92
C ASP A 138 -12.60 8.47 6.84
N ALA A 139 -13.30 8.03 7.89
CA ALA A 139 -14.01 6.75 7.90
C ALA A 139 -15.05 6.64 6.77
N ALA A 140 -15.70 7.76 6.40
CA ALA A 140 -16.65 7.82 5.28
C ALA A 140 -15.97 7.75 3.89
N ARG A 141 -14.65 7.93 3.82
CA ARG A 141 -13.89 8.04 2.57
C ARG A 141 -12.77 6.99 2.44
N VAL A 142 -12.49 6.28 3.51
CA VAL A 142 -11.40 5.29 3.54
C VAL A 142 -11.58 4.25 2.42
N GLY A 143 -10.48 3.97 1.72
CA GLY A 143 -10.45 3.12 0.53
C GLY A 143 -10.57 3.91 -0.80
N SER A 144 -10.98 5.20 -0.75
CA SER A 144 -11.05 6.08 -1.94
C SER A 144 -9.86 7.02 -2.09
N GLY A 145 -8.91 7.00 -1.14
CA GLY A 145 -7.75 7.86 -1.15
C GLY A 145 -6.74 7.52 -2.23
N ASN A 146 -5.98 8.52 -2.63
CA ASN A 146 -4.87 8.38 -3.56
C ASN A 146 -3.55 8.85 -2.94
N LEU A 147 -2.44 8.51 -3.59
CA LEU A 147 -1.09 8.83 -3.14
C LEU A 147 -0.59 10.21 -3.64
N GLY A 148 -1.38 10.88 -4.49
CA GLY A 148 -0.96 12.09 -5.21
C GLY A 148 -0.23 11.75 -6.53
N TYR A 149 0.11 10.50 -6.75
CA TYR A 149 0.59 9.96 -8.03
C TYR A 149 0.12 8.51 -8.19
N THR A 150 0.23 7.98 -9.38
CA THR A 150 0.02 6.57 -9.71
C THR A 150 1.28 5.98 -10.33
N ILE A 151 1.35 4.66 -10.40
CA ILE A 151 2.47 3.94 -11.01
C ILE A 151 2.00 3.15 -12.22
N ALA A 152 2.92 2.89 -13.14
CA ALA A 152 2.66 2.01 -14.28
C ALA A 152 2.35 0.57 -13.81
N ASP A 153 1.48 -0.11 -14.54
CA ASP A 153 1.17 -1.51 -14.27
C ASP A 153 2.34 -2.41 -14.70
N ASP A 154 2.71 -3.33 -13.83
CA ASP A 154 3.59 -4.46 -14.18
C ASP A 154 2.75 -5.63 -14.70
N PRO A 155 3.26 -6.44 -15.64
CA PRO A 155 2.58 -7.65 -16.09
C PRO A 155 2.52 -8.69 -14.95
N VAL A 156 1.39 -9.39 -14.84
CA VAL A 156 1.24 -10.49 -13.89
C VAL A 156 1.83 -11.76 -14.48
N THR A 157 2.93 -12.24 -13.92
CA THR A 157 3.71 -13.37 -14.43
C THR A 157 3.55 -14.66 -13.64
N THR A 158 2.78 -14.62 -12.53
CA THR A 158 2.54 -15.78 -11.67
C THR A 158 1.09 -15.80 -11.19
N THR A 159 0.69 -16.90 -10.52
CA THR A 159 -0.70 -17.10 -10.11
C THR A 159 -0.94 -16.55 -8.71
N TYR A 160 -2.16 -16.06 -8.46
CA TYR A 160 -2.60 -15.70 -7.11
C TYR A 160 -2.94 -16.97 -6.33
N VAL A 161 -2.50 -17.02 -5.09
CA VAL A 161 -2.80 -18.08 -4.12
C VAL A 161 -2.97 -17.48 -2.73
N ARG A 162 -3.41 -18.25 -1.76
CA ARG A 162 -3.44 -17.81 -0.35
C ARG A 162 -2.11 -17.20 0.06
N GLY A 163 -2.16 -16.05 0.71
CA GLY A 163 -1.02 -15.28 1.17
C GLY A 163 -0.36 -14.41 0.09
N THR A 164 -0.82 -14.44 -1.17
CA THR A 164 -0.36 -13.47 -2.19
C THR A 164 -0.67 -12.06 -1.72
N VAL A 165 0.32 -11.16 -1.82
CA VAL A 165 0.18 -9.73 -1.60
C VAL A 165 0.26 -9.04 -2.96
N ALA A 166 -0.74 -8.22 -3.29
CA ALA A 166 -0.80 -7.54 -4.59
C ALA A 166 -1.29 -6.09 -4.43
N MET A 167 -0.95 -5.23 -5.39
CA MET A 167 -1.43 -3.86 -5.42
C MET A 167 -2.90 -3.80 -5.79
N ALA A 168 -3.66 -2.96 -5.07
CA ALA A 168 -5.00 -2.60 -5.48
C ALA A 168 -4.95 -1.54 -6.59
N ARG A 169 -5.96 -1.56 -7.47
CA ARG A 169 -6.14 -0.61 -8.56
C ARG A 169 -7.63 -0.33 -8.77
N ILE A 170 -7.94 0.73 -9.49
CA ILE A 170 -9.31 1.01 -9.93
C ILE A 170 -9.64 0.05 -11.09
N ALA A 171 -10.77 -0.64 -10.99
CA ALA A 171 -11.23 -1.56 -12.03
C ALA A 171 -11.31 -0.85 -13.39
N ASP A 172 -10.88 -1.54 -14.44
CA ASP A 172 -10.88 -1.05 -15.83
C ASP A 172 -10.06 0.23 -16.08
N GLN A 173 -9.22 0.67 -15.11
CA GLN A 173 -8.31 1.80 -15.26
C GLN A 173 -6.85 1.35 -15.18
N PRO A 174 -6.14 1.20 -16.30
CA PRO A 174 -4.71 0.92 -16.31
C PRO A 174 -3.91 2.03 -15.61
N ASN A 175 -2.78 1.65 -14.99
CA ASN A 175 -1.87 2.56 -14.31
C ASN A 175 -2.51 3.38 -13.18
N SER A 176 -3.51 2.80 -12.49
CA SER A 176 -4.21 3.42 -11.36
C SER A 176 -3.74 2.92 -9.98
N GLN A 177 -2.71 2.09 -9.93
CA GLN A 177 -2.09 1.63 -8.70
C GLN A 177 -1.43 2.81 -7.97
N GLY A 178 -1.50 2.80 -6.63
CA GLY A 178 -0.89 3.85 -5.78
C GLY A 178 -0.24 3.25 -4.54
N SER A 179 -0.91 3.38 -3.38
CA SER A 179 -0.42 2.83 -2.11
C SER A 179 -1.23 1.65 -1.57
N GLN A 180 -2.45 1.46 -2.04
CA GLN A 180 -3.33 0.42 -1.51
C GLN A 180 -2.90 -0.96 -2.00
N PHE A 181 -2.94 -1.95 -1.09
CA PHE A 181 -2.61 -3.33 -1.36
C PHE A 181 -3.60 -4.27 -0.68
N PHE A 182 -3.63 -5.53 -1.10
CA PHE A 182 -4.46 -6.56 -0.48
C PHE A 182 -3.69 -7.87 -0.28
N ILE A 183 -4.19 -8.70 0.64
CA ILE A 183 -3.68 -10.04 0.94
C ILE A 183 -4.78 -11.05 0.66
N VAL A 184 -4.48 -12.08 -0.14
CA VAL A 184 -5.42 -13.14 -0.54
C VAL A 184 -5.61 -14.14 0.60
N LEU A 185 -6.87 -14.44 0.95
CA LEU A 185 -7.23 -15.27 2.08
C LEU A 185 -7.28 -16.78 1.76
N ASN A 186 -7.61 -17.16 0.53
CA ASN A 186 -7.64 -18.57 0.13
C ASN A 186 -7.49 -18.75 -1.39
N ASP A 187 -7.20 -19.98 -1.81
CA ASP A 187 -6.94 -20.30 -3.21
C ASP A 187 -8.22 -20.27 -4.07
N ALA A 188 -9.39 -20.55 -3.49
CA ALA A 188 -10.65 -20.46 -4.22
C ALA A 188 -10.99 -18.99 -4.61
N ALA A 189 -10.68 -18.05 -3.71
CA ALA A 189 -10.80 -16.61 -3.97
C ALA A 189 -9.85 -16.14 -5.08
N ALA A 190 -8.68 -16.73 -5.16
CA ALA A 190 -7.68 -16.40 -6.17
C ALA A 190 -8.17 -16.61 -7.61
N GLN A 191 -9.13 -17.50 -7.84
CA GLN A 191 -9.65 -17.78 -9.18
C GLN A 191 -10.30 -16.55 -9.85
N SER A 192 -10.98 -15.69 -9.09
CA SER A 192 -11.54 -14.43 -9.64
C SER A 192 -10.45 -13.43 -9.99
N LEU A 193 -9.36 -13.38 -9.23
CA LEU A 193 -8.19 -12.54 -9.52
C LEU A 193 -7.44 -13.02 -10.76
N ILE A 194 -7.35 -14.35 -10.97
CA ILE A 194 -6.73 -14.94 -12.17
C ILE A 194 -7.50 -14.53 -13.43
N GLN A 195 -8.82 -14.40 -13.36
CA GLN A 195 -9.63 -13.97 -14.51
C GLN A 195 -9.36 -12.50 -14.89
N ALA A 196 -9.16 -11.63 -13.92
CA ALA A 196 -8.78 -10.24 -14.15
C ALA A 196 -7.31 -10.13 -14.59
N ASN A 197 -6.43 -10.86 -13.91
CA ASN A 197 -4.98 -10.97 -14.15
C ASN A 197 -4.26 -9.62 -14.33
N ASP A 198 -4.65 -8.62 -13.54
CA ASP A 198 -4.19 -7.22 -13.70
C ASP A 198 -3.73 -6.54 -12.40
N TYR A 199 -3.66 -7.28 -11.28
CA TYR A 199 -3.17 -6.80 -9.99
C TYR A 199 -1.71 -7.19 -9.80
N ALA A 200 -0.79 -6.24 -9.85
CA ALA A 200 0.65 -6.49 -9.72
C ALA A 200 0.98 -7.23 -8.41
N ILE A 201 1.58 -8.40 -8.51
CA ILE A 201 1.93 -9.25 -7.36
C ILE A 201 3.25 -8.76 -6.76
N LEU A 202 3.21 -8.32 -5.50
CA LEU A 202 4.37 -7.86 -4.74
C LEU A 202 5.21 -9.00 -4.17
N GLY A 203 4.55 -10.11 -3.83
CA GLY A 203 5.15 -11.24 -3.13
C GLY A 203 4.15 -12.01 -2.30
N LYS A 204 4.61 -12.57 -1.18
CA LYS A 204 3.79 -13.41 -0.30
C LYS A 204 4.01 -13.11 1.18
N VAL A 205 2.96 -13.33 1.97
CA VAL A 205 3.08 -13.47 3.43
C VAL A 205 3.92 -14.70 3.73
N SER A 206 5.06 -14.50 4.39
CA SER A 206 5.99 -15.55 4.82
C SER A 206 5.76 -16.00 6.26
N ALA A 207 5.14 -15.13 7.09
CA ALA A 207 4.72 -15.45 8.46
C ALA A 207 3.54 -14.56 8.87
N GLY A 208 2.67 -15.04 9.76
CA GLY A 208 1.54 -14.28 10.29
C GLY A 208 0.26 -14.39 9.45
N MET A 209 0.05 -15.46 8.68
CA MET A 209 -1.24 -15.71 8.02
C MET A 209 -2.39 -15.94 8.98
N ASP A 210 -2.14 -16.42 10.18
CA ASP A 210 -3.08 -16.49 11.30
C ASP A 210 -3.53 -15.10 11.78
N VAL A 211 -2.62 -14.14 11.78
CA VAL A 211 -2.93 -12.71 12.06
C VAL A 211 -3.79 -12.12 10.94
N VAL A 212 -3.47 -12.42 9.68
CA VAL A 212 -4.29 -12.01 8.52
C VAL A 212 -5.71 -12.57 8.63
N ASP A 213 -5.86 -13.85 9.00
CA ASP A 213 -7.18 -14.47 9.21
C ASP A 213 -7.93 -13.85 10.39
N ALA A 214 -7.24 -13.55 11.48
CA ALA A 214 -7.85 -12.86 12.64
C ALA A 214 -8.38 -11.47 12.27
N ILE A 215 -7.64 -10.72 11.44
CA ILE A 215 -8.11 -9.42 10.91
C ILE A 215 -9.30 -9.62 9.98
N ALA A 216 -9.26 -10.61 9.10
CA ALA A 216 -10.34 -10.91 8.14
C ALA A 216 -11.66 -11.30 8.82
N ALA A 217 -11.58 -11.87 10.03
CA ALA A 217 -12.74 -12.29 10.82
C ALA A 217 -13.42 -11.14 11.58
N LEU A 218 -12.85 -9.94 11.57
CA LEU A 218 -13.44 -8.79 12.25
C LEU A 218 -14.71 -8.29 11.54
N PRO A 219 -15.64 -7.64 12.26
CA PRO A 219 -16.87 -7.12 11.68
C PRO A 219 -16.63 -6.11 10.57
N ASN A 220 -17.41 -6.24 9.50
CA ASN A 220 -17.44 -5.33 8.36
C ASN A 220 -18.88 -4.93 8.01
N SER A 221 -19.05 -3.99 7.07
CA SER A 221 -20.36 -3.46 6.65
C SER A 221 -21.19 -4.44 5.81
N GLY A 222 -20.65 -5.58 5.44
CA GLY A 222 -21.24 -6.49 4.44
C GLY A 222 -21.08 -6.00 3.00
N ASP A 223 -21.53 -6.84 2.05
CA ASP A 223 -21.48 -6.54 0.61
C ASP A 223 -22.33 -5.30 0.26
N PRO A 224 -21.92 -4.53 -0.77
CA PRO A 224 -20.74 -4.77 -1.64
C PRO A 224 -19.42 -4.19 -1.09
N ASP A 225 -19.48 -3.31 -0.11
CA ASP A 225 -18.31 -2.48 0.25
C ASP A 225 -17.36 -3.19 1.20
N ASN A 226 -17.89 -4.00 2.13
CA ASN A 226 -17.11 -4.77 3.13
C ASN A 226 -16.13 -3.88 3.93
N VAL A 227 -16.53 -2.64 4.25
CA VAL A 227 -15.72 -1.69 5.04
C VAL A 227 -15.58 -2.22 6.47
N ALA A 228 -14.36 -2.25 6.98
CA ALA A 228 -14.09 -2.66 8.35
C ALA A 228 -14.81 -1.73 9.35
N LEU A 229 -15.63 -2.27 10.25
CA LEU A 229 -16.31 -1.47 11.28
C LEU A 229 -15.34 -1.02 12.38
N ASN A 230 -14.29 -1.79 12.61
CA ASN A 230 -13.19 -1.48 13.51
C ASN A 230 -11.87 -1.71 12.74
N PRO A 231 -11.46 -0.76 11.89
CA PRO A 231 -10.28 -0.94 11.05
C PRO A 231 -9.00 -1.07 11.87
N VAL A 232 -8.13 -2.01 11.48
CA VAL A 232 -6.92 -2.38 12.21
C VAL A 232 -5.74 -1.56 11.73
N PRO A 233 -5.08 -0.76 12.60
CA PRO A 233 -3.91 0.01 12.20
C PRO A 233 -2.64 -0.85 12.09
N MET A 234 -1.81 -0.53 11.09
CA MET A 234 -0.43 -0.95 11.00
C MET A 234 0.40 -0.06 11.95
N THR A 235 0.62 -0.50 13.19
CA THR A 235 1.27 0.32 14.22
C THR A 235 2.74 0.58 13.95
N SER A 236 3.37 -0.32 13.22
CA SER A 236 4.74 -0.17 12.72
C SER A 236 4.89 -0.92 11.40
N VAL A 237 5.60 -0.33 10.45
CA VAL A 237 5.99 -0.99 9.20
C VAL A 237 7.47 -0.74 8.97
N THR A 238 8.24 -1.82 8.80
CA THR A 238 9.69 -1.77 8.61
C THR A 238 10.12 -2.60 7.42
N VAL A 239 11.26 -2.24 6.83
CA VAL A 239 11.85 -2.95 5.69
C VAL A 239 13.19 -3.52 6.11
N GLY A 240 13.36 -4.83 5.89
CA GLY A 240 14.60 -5.57 6.05
C GLY A 240 15.17 -6.05 4.71
N PRO A 241 16.34 -6.69 4.75
CA PRO A 241 16.98 -7.31 3.59
C PRO A 241 16.13 -8.41 2.96
#